data_081d9d7b82f1283964d976b4a5d0f46c
#
_entry.id   081d9d7b82f1283964d976b4a5d0f46c
#
_cell.length_a   1.000
_cell.length_b   1.000
_cell.length_c   1.000
_cell.angle_alpha   90.00
_cell.angle_beta   90.00
_cell.angle_gamma   90.00
#
_symmetry.space_group_name_H-M   'P 1'
#
loop_
_entity.id
_entity.type
_entity.pdbx_description
1 polymer ?
#
loop_
_entity_poly.entity_id
_entity_poly.type
_entity_poly.pdbx_seq_one_letter_code
_entity_poly.pdbx_strand_id
1 'polypeptide(L)'
;MRGFAIEYRTGDRIGKLGDLAVDTTKELWPVVGLIVDMGFGKGDKMIDPGEHIEVDIEEERNIELGGKAILRDPHTDASRLDHMRLHFLDGKKVFSSDEQLVGKVYDAVVFTHIKPWNVKKLLVSTKGLKSRRIRLDVNDITKVTTDGIVLDMEMAEIEETEEQADVDL
;
A
#
# COMPACT_ATOMS: atom_id res chain seq x y z
N MET A 1 0.12 1.74 9.43
CA MET A 1 0.45 3.19 9.42
C MET A 1 -0.76 4.13 9.32
N ARG A 2 -1.94 3.69 8.88
CA ARG A 2 -3.15 4.54 8.92
C ARG A 2 -3.37 5.12 10.31
N GLY A 3 -3.71 6.41 10.39
CA GLY A 3 -3.93 7.11 11.63
C GLY A 3 -2.69 7.65 12.33
N PHE A 4 -1.48 7.39 11.81
CA PHE A 4 -0.25 7.99 12.33
C PHE A 4 -0.35 9.51 12.24
N ALA A 5 0.09 10.20 13.29
CA ALA A 5 0.21 11.66 13.25
C ALA A 5 1.23 12.05 12.18
N ILE A 6 0.96 13.13 11.45
CA ILE A 6 1.94 13.76 10.55
C ILE A 6 2.24 15.12 11.15
N GLU A 7 3.50 15.36 11.44
CA GLU A 7 3.96 16.56 12.11
C GLU A 7 5.31 17.03 11.58
N TYR A 8 5.63 18.29 11.79
CA TYR A 8 6.97 18.80 11.54
C TYR A 8 7.90 18.47 12.72
N ARG A 9 9.21 18.47 12.49
CA ARG A 9 10.23 18.36 13.56
C ARG A 9 10.08 19.40 14.67
N THR A 10 9.40 20.51 14.39
CA THR A 10 9.04 21.53 15.36
C THR A 10 7.93 21.09 16.31
N GLY A 11 7.29 19.94 16.07
CA GLY A 11 6.14 19.45 16.82
C GLY A 11 4.80 19.98 16.32
N ASP A 12 4.78 20.84 15.29
CA ASP A 12 3.54 21.35 14.71
C ASP A 12 2.84 20.23 13.91
N ARG A 13 1.64 19.88 14.34
CA ARG A 13 0.84 18.82 13.71
C ARG A 13 0.17 19.31 12.43
N ILE A 14 0.28 18.52 11.37
CA ILE A 14 -0.36 18.77 10.08
C ILE A 14 -1.70 18.04 10.00
N GLY A 15 -1.74 16.77 10.37
CA GLY A 15 -2.93 15.91 10.25
C GLY A 15 -2.62 14.49 10.65
N LYS A 16 -3.37 13.54 10.06
CA LYS A 16 -3.14 12.09 10.21
C LYS A 16 -2.95 11.46 8.85
N LEU A 17 -2.13 10.41 8.77
CA LEU A 17 -2.05 9.60 7.58
C LEU A 17 -3.37 8.88 7.35
N GLY A 18 -4.09 9.26 6.30
CA GLY A 18 -5.31 8.61 5.85
C GLY A 18 -5.01 7.44 4.93
N ASP A 19 -4.09 7.62 3.98
CA ASP A 19 -3.75 6.62 2.98
C ASP A 19 -2.39 6.91 2.33
N LEU A 20 -1.94 5.99 1.45
CA LEU A 20 -0.79 6.17 0.57
C LEU A 20 -1.25 6.16 -0.88
N ALA A 21 -0.68 7.03 -1.70
CA ALA A 21 -0.78 6.97 -3.14
C ALA A 21 0.43 6.18 -3.68
N VAL A 22 0.15 5.16 -4.51
CA VAL A 22 1.17 4.28 -5.08
C VAL A 22 1.04 4.24 -6.60
N ASP A 23 2.17 4.13 -7.31
CA ASP A 23 2.17 3.95 -8.76
C ASP A 23 2.30 2.46 -9.10
N THR A 24 1.17 1.80 -9.32
CA THR A 24 1.12 0.36 -9.65
C THR A 24 1.53 0.06 -11.09
N THR A 25 1.83 1.06 -11.90
CA THR A 25 2.33 0.88 -13.27
C THR A 25 3.84 0.74 -13.36
N LYS A 26 4.52 1.04 -12.26
CA LYS A 26 5.98 0.96 -12.15
C LYS A 26 6.40 -0.26 -11.35
N GLU A 27 7.60 -0.73 -11.67
CA GLU A 27 8.29 -1.74 -10.89
C GLU A 27 8.37 -1.34 -9.41
N LEU A 28 8.22 -2.29 -8.50
CA LEU A 28 8.27 -2.09 -7.05
C LEU A 28 7.18 -1.17 -6.47
N TRP A 29 6.21 -0.75 -7.25
CA TRP A 29 5.09 0.08 -6.80
C TRP A 29 5.49 1.22 -5.84
N PRO A 30 6.22 2.23 -6.32
CA PRO A 30 6.68 3.31 -5.48
C PRO A 30 5.52 4.09 -4.88
N VAL A 31 5.69 4.51 -3.62
CA VAL A 31 4.79 5.45 -2.97
C VAL A 31 5.06 6.84 -3.55
N VAL A 32 4.06 7.44 -4.15
CA VAL A 32 4.14 8.75 -4.82
C VAL A 32 3.48 9.86 -4.03
N GLY A 33 2.78 9.54 -2.94
CA GLY A 33 2.16 10.54 -2.09
C GLY A 33 1.68 9.97 -0.76
N LEU A 34 1.67 10.83 0.25
CA LEU A 34 1.00 10.61 1.53
C LEU A 34 -0.33 11.36 1.50
N ILE A 35 -1.43 10.65 1.65
CA ILE A 35 -2.76 11.25 1.75
C ILE A 35 -3.02 11.58 3.22
N VAL A 36 -3.17 12.84 3.50
CA VAL A 36 -3.31 13.39 4.85
C VAL A 36 -4.75 13.79 5.12
N ASP A 37 -5.33 13.20 6.13
CA ASP A 37 -6.60 13.64 6.69
C ASP A 37 -6.34 14.89 7.56
N MET A 38 -6.84 16.03 7.09
CA MET A 38 -6.69 17.32 7.74
C MET A 38 -7.74 17.56 8.83
N GLY A 39 -8.63 16.60 9.06
CA GLY A 39 -9.74 16.68 10.01
C GLY A 39 -11.02 17.24 9.41
N PHE A 40 -12.04 17.32 10.25
CA PHE A 40 -13.42 17.61 9.85
C PHE A 40 -13.55 18.89 9.03
N GLY A 41 -14.15 18.75 7.84
CA GLY A 41 -14.48 19.87 6.95
C GLY A 41 -13.31 20.45 6.14
N LYS A 42 -12.08 19.92 6.30
CA LYS A 42 -10.89 20.44 5.59
C LYS A 42 -10.52 19.61 4.35
N GLY A 43 -11.11 18.43 4.21
CA GLY A 43 -10.77 17.48 3.13
C GLY A 43 -9.35 16.88 3.28
N ASP A 44 -9.04 15.97 2.37
CA ASP A 44 -7.71 15.36 2.32
C ASP A 44 -6.73 16.27 1.58
N LYS A 45 -5.46 16.19 1.96
CA LYS A 45 -4.33 16.79 1.24
C LYS A 45 -3.30 15.72 0.91
N MET A 46 -2.49 15.96 -0.10
CA MET A 46 -1.39 15.09 -0.46
C MET A 46 -0.06 15.78 -0.22
N ILE A 47 0.88 15.01 0.31
CA ILE A 47 2.28 15.41 0.50
C ILE A 47 3.14 14.46 -0.32
N ASP A 48 4.10 15.00 -1.08
CA ASP A 48 5.09 14.17 -1.76
C ASP A 48 6.01 13.50 -0.72
N PRO A 49 6.29 12.19 -0.84
CA PRO A 49 7.25 11.51 0.02
C PRO A 49 8.67 11.95 -0.37
N GLY A 50 9.09 13.08 0.14
CA GLY A 50 10.42 13.64 -0.09
C GLY A 50 11.51 12.96 0.73
N GLU A 51 12.75 13.41 0.55
CA GLU A 51 13.94 12.88 1.26
C GLU A 51 13.91 13.13 2.78
N HIS A 52 13.05 14.02 3.26
CA HIS A 52 13.02 14.50 4.64
C HIS A 52 11.87 13.93 5.47
N ILE A 53 11.32 12.76 5.07
CA ILE A 53 10.29 12.07 5.85
C ILE A 53 10.93 10.97 6.69
N GLU A 54 10.72 11.00 7.98
CA GLU A 54 11.07 9.94 8.92
C GLU A 54 9.80 9.32 9.50
N VAL A 55 9.82 8.03 9.75
CA VAL A 55 8.68 7.29 10.31
C VAL A 55 9.12 6.63 11.60
N ASP A 56 8.47 7.00 12.68
CA ASP A 56 8.55 6.28 13.94
C ASP A 56 7.37 5.32 14.07
N ILE A 57 7.65 4.03 14.04
CA ILE A 57 6.64 2.97 14.14
C ILE A 57 6.56 2.46 15.59
N GLU A 58 7.65 2.52 16.34
CA GLU A 58 7.80 1.81 17.61
C GLU A 58 7.30 2.63 18.78
N GLU A 59 7.71 3.88 18.91
CA GLU A 59 7.43 4.70 20.08
C GLU A 59 6.25 5.67 19.87
N GLU A 60 6.37 6.60 18.94
CA GLU A 60 5.41 7.68 18.80
C GLU A 60 4.32 7.44 17.76
N ARG A 61 4.53 6.47 16.86
CA ARG A 61 3.61 6.19 15.75
C ARG A 61 3.28 7.44 14.94
N ASN A 62 4.32 8.17 14.60
CA ASN A 62 4.21 9.40 13.83
C ASN A 62 5.03 9.35 12.53
N ILE A 63 4.77 10.33 11.69
CA ILE A 63 5.53 10.62 10.48
C ILE A 63 6.06 12.05 10.64
N GLU A 64 7.37 12.16 10.77
CA GLU A 64 8.03 13.45 10.95
C GLU A 64 8.52 14.01 9.63
N LEU A 65 8.21 15.27 9.37
CA LEU A 65 8.66 16.00 8.20
C LEU A 65 9.82 16.92 8.55
N GLY A 66 10.97 16.69 7.93
CA GLY A 66 12.18 17.49 8.15
C GLY A 66 12.19 18.88 7.50
N GLY A 67 11.17 19.21 6.70
CA GLY A 67 11.07 20.46 5.99
C GLY A 67 9.63 20.88 5.75
N LYS A 68 9.43 22.10 5.21
CA LYS A 68 8.08 22.60 4.91
C LYS A 68 7.42 21.74 3.84
N ALA A 69 6.35 21.03 4.20
CA ALA A 69 5.56 20.25 3.28
C ALA A 69 4.74 21.16 2.35
N ILE A 70 4.70 20.79 1.08
CA ILE A 70 3.78 21.39 0.10
C ILE A 70 2.53 20.54 0.11
N LEU A 71 1.45 21.10 0.65
CA LEU A 71 0.14 20.45 0.65
C LEU A 71 -0.52 20.66 -0.72
N ARG A 72 -0.76 19.57 -1.43
CA ARG A 72 -1.47 19.58 -2.71
C ARG A 72 -2.89 19.09 -2.53
N ASP A 73 -3.77 19.49 -3.44
CA ASP A 73 -5.11 18.94 -3.51
C ASP A 73 -5.05 17.58 -4.24
N PRO A 74 -5.43 16.46 -3.61
CA PRO A 74 -5.42 15.15 -4.25
C PRO A 74 -6.38 15.06 -5.43
N HIS A 75 -7.32 15.99 -5.59
CA HIS A 75 -8.32 16.01 -6.67
C HIS A 75 -7.85 16.74 -7.94
N THR A 76 -6.75 17.47 -7.92
CA THR A 76 -6.21 18.13 -9.13
C THR A 76 -5.71 17.15 -10.19
N ASP A 77 -5.36 15.91 -9.76
CA ASP A 77 -5.05 14.77 -10.63
C ASP A 77 -6.03 13.60 -10.38
N ALA A 78 -7.29 13.91 -10.15
CA ALA A 78 -8.31 13.06 -9.54
C ALA A 78 -8.45 11.67 -10.18
N SER A 79 -8.40 11.57 -11.50
CA SER A 79 -8.54 10.28 -12.18
C SER A 79 -7.33 9.36 -11.97
N ARG A 80 -6.16 9.92 -11.72
CA ARG A 80 -4.92 9.19 -11.53
C ARG A 80 -4.72 8.76 -10.08
N LEU A 81 -5.06 9.64 -9.14
CA LEU A 81 -4.92 9.39 -7.70
C LEU A 81 -5.96 8.40 -7.16
N ASP A 82 -7.18 8.41 -7.68
CA ASP A 82 -8.21 7.46 -7.26
C ASP A 82 -7.84 6.02 -7.61
N HIS A 83 -7.12 5.79 -8.72
CA HIS A 83 -6.63 4.46 -9.08
C HIS A 83 -5.37 4.02 -8.31
N MET A 84 -4.69 4.94 -7.64
CA MET A 84 -3.40 4.71 -7.00
C MET A 84 -3.46 4.72 -5.46
N ARG A 85 -4.60 5.01 -4.84
CA ARG A 85 -4.74 4.91 -3.38
C ARG A 85 -4.62 3.45 -2.94
N LEU A 86 -3.78 3.20 -1.95
CA LEU A 86 -3.51 1.84 -1.47
C LEU A 86 -4.77 1.14 -0.95
N HIS A 87 -5.70 1.89 -0.34
CA HIS A 87 -6.95 1.30 0.15
C HIS A 87 -7.87 0.77 -0.96
N PHE A 88 -7.71 1.21 -2.22
CA PHE A 88 -8.47 0.63 -3.35
C PHE A 88 -8.06 -0.79 -3.69
N LEU A 89 -6.91 -1.23 -3.20
CA LEU A 89 -6.50 -2.62 -3.32
C LEU A 89 -7.22 -3.52 -2.30
N ASP A 90 -7.71 -2.93 -1.20
CA ASP A 90 -8.43 -3.66 -0.16
C ASP A 90 -9.71 -4.29 -0.71
N GLY A 91 -9.87 -5.58 -0.49
CA GLY A 91 -10.98 -6.37 -1.01
C GLY A 91 -10.90 -6.74 -2.50
N LYS A 92 -9.91 -6.24 -3.27
CA LYS A 92 -9.72 -6.65 -4.65
C LYS A 92 -9.46 -8.14 -4.77
N LYS A 93 -10.08 -8.75 -5.78
CA LYS A 93 -9.84 -10.14 -6.12
C LYS A 93 -8.45 -10.30 -6.73
N VAL A 94 -7.80 -11.41 -6.41
CA VAL A 94 -6.51 -11.79 -6.98
C VAL A 94 -6.73 -13.07 -7.79
N PHE A 95 -6.25 -13.06 -9.03
CA PHE A 95 -6.35 -14.17 -9.96
C PHE A 95 -4.95 -14.64 -10.36
N SER A 96 -4.78 -15.95 -10.50
CA SER A 96 -3.59 -16.54 -11.10
C SER A 96 -3.53 -16.28 -12.61
N SER A 97 -2.41 -16.61 -13.25
CA SER A 97 -2.24 -16.45 -14.71
C SER A 97 -3.21 -17.34 -15.52
N ASP A 98 -3.65 -18.45 -14.92
CA ASP A 98 -4.67 -19.37 -15.49
C ASP A 98 -6.12 -18.99 -15.06
N GLU A 99 -6.34 -17.73 -14.69
CA GLU A 99 -7.64 -17.11 -14.38
C GLU A 99 -8.38 -17.73 -13.18
N GLN A 100 -7.71 -18.46 -12.32
CA GLN A 100 -8.31 -18.99 -11.10
C GLN A 100 -8.30 -17.95 -9.97
N LEU A 101 -9.35 -17.93 -9.17
CA LEU A 101 -9.45 -17.03 -8.01
C LEU A 101 -8.57 -17.51 -6.87
N VAL A 102 -7.47 -16.80 -6.60
CA VAL A 102 -6.56 -17.03 -5.48
C VAL A 102 -7.19 -16.56 -4.16
N GLY A 103 -7.70 -15.33 -4.13
CA GLY A 103 -8.27 -14.75 -2.91
C GLY A 103 -8.60 -13.27 -3.04
N LYS A 104 -8.56 -12.57 -1.91
CA LYS A 104 -8.76 -11.13 -1.84
C LYS A 104 -7.66 -10.45 -1.02
N VAL A 105 -7.21 -9.30 -1.48
CA VAL A 105 -6.29 -8.44 -0.73
C VAL A 105 -6.97 -7.98 0.55
N TYR A 106 -6.24 -8.04 1.67
CA TYR A 106 -6.71 -7.48 2.94
C TYR A 106 -5.73 -6.49 3.58
N ASP A 107 -4.45 -6.49 3.13
CA ASP A 107 -3.45 -5.54 3.61
C ASP A 107 -2.25 -5.51 2.65
N ALA A 108 -1.30 -4.61 2.89
CA ALA A 108 -0.07 -4.47 2.12
C ALA A 108 1.13 -4.16 3.03
N VAL A 109 2.30 -4.64 2.63
CA VAL A 109 3.57 -4.34 3.30
C VAL A 109 4.30 -3.26 2.53
N VAL A 110 4.55 -2.14 3.20
CA VAL A 110 5.27 -0.98 2.64
C VAL A 110 6.65 -0.90 3.26
N PHE A 111 7.68 -0.81 2.42
CA PHE A 111 9.05 -0.58 2.85
C PHE A 111 9.31 0.92 2.94
N THR A 112 9.68 1.36 4.14
CA THR A 112 9.96 2.77 4.45
C THR A 112 11.44 3.06 4.72
N HIS A 113 12.28 2.02 4.81
CA HIS A 113 13.71 2.18 5.09
C HIS A 113 14.54 2.65 3.90
N ILE A 114 14.01 2.48 2.68
CA ILE A 114 14.66 2.88 1.43
C ILE A 114 13.73 3.86 0.74
N LYS A 115 14.28 4.93 0.19
CA LYS A 115 13.53 5.93 -0.56
C LYS A 115 13.77 5.76 -2.06
N PRO A 116 12.74 5.92 -2.89
CA PRO A 116 11.35 6.13 -2.50
C PRO A 116 10.77 4.92 -1.75
N TRP A 117 9.84 5.15 -0.83
CA TRP A 117 9.07 4.07 -0.23
C TRP A 117 8.37 3.26 -1.31
N ASN A 118 8.21 1.98 -1.08
CA ASN A 118 7.53 1.12 -2.05
C ASN A 118 6.66 0.06 -1.36
N VAL A 119 5.65 -0.41 -2.08
CA VAL A 119 4.87 -1.56 -1.65
C VAL A 119 5.66 -2.81 -2.05
N LYS A 120 5.98 -3.64 -1.08
CA LYS A 120 6.77 -4.85 -1.32
C LYS A 120 5.90 -6.09 -1.50
N LYS A 121 4.84 -6.21 -0.71
CA LYS A 121 3.97 -7.38 -0.72
C LYS A 121 2.52 -6.99 -0.55
N LEU A 122 1.64 -7.76 -1.15
CA LEU A 122 0.22 -7.78 -0.83
C LEU A 122 -0.08 -8.98 0.06
N LEU A 123 -0.90 -8.74 1.08
CA LEU A 123 -1.41 -9.78 1.96
C LEU A 123 -2.79 -10.19 1.45
N VAL A 124 -2.93 -11.46 1.09
CA VAL A 124 -4.13 -12.00 0.45
C VAL A 124 -4.74 -13.08 1.32
N SER A 125 -6.04 -13.01 1.52
CA SER A 125 -6.83 -14.05 2.18
C SER A 125 -7.45 -14.96 1.12
N THR A 126 -7.10 -16.24 1.13
CA THR A 126 -7.66 -17.23 0.20
C THR A 126 -9.07 -17.61 0.61
N LYS A 127 -9.90 -18.04 -0.37
CA LYS A 127 -11.22 -18.63 -0.10
C LYS A 127 -11.08 -20.12 0.08
N GLY A 128 -11.71 -20.67 1.13
CA GLY A 128 -11.85 -22.12 1.32
C GLY A 128 -12.22 -22.47 2.75
N LEU A 129 -12.47 -23.77 3.03
CA LEU A 129 -12.73 -24.31 4.37
C LEU A 129 -11.59 -24.06 5.37
N LYS A 130 -10.37 -23.78 4.85
CA LYS A 130 -9.24 -23.25 5.61
C LYS A 130 -8.81 -21.96 4.93
N SER A 131 -9.33 -20.80 5.36
CA SER A 131 -8.85 -19.52 4.88
C SER A 131 -7.38 -19.37 5.27
N ARG A 132 -6.51 -19.38 4.28
CA ARG A 132 -5.07 -19.15 4.45
C ARG A 132 -4.75 -17.70 4.17
N ARG A 133 -3.66 -17.22 4.74
CA ARG A 133 -3.09 -15.90 4.49
C ARG A 133 -1.80 -16.07 3.71
N ILE A 134 -1.75 -15.57 2.51
CA ILE A 134 -0.57 -15.61 1.64
C ILE A 134 0.03 -14.22 1.47
N ARG A 135 1.33 -14.19 1.20
CA ARG A 135 2.11 -12.97 0.95
C ARG A 135 2.60 -13.01 -0.49
N LEU A 136 2.03 -12.16 -1.33
CA LEU A 136 2.42 -12.06 -2.74
C LEU A 136 3.41 -10.91 -2.90
N ASP A 137 4.52 -11.16 -3.59
CA ASP A 137 5.43 -10.09 -3.99
C ASP A 137 4.77 -9.26 -5.11
N VAL A 138 4.92 -7.95 -5.09
CA VAL A 138 4.34 -7.09 -6.13
C VAL A 138 4.99 -7.32 -7.50
N ASN A 139 6.20 -7.89 -7.53
CA ASN A 139 6.88 -8.25 -8.78
C ASN A 139 6.20 -9.44 -9.51
N ASP A 140 5.42 -10.24 -8.79
CA ASP A 140 4.66 -11.36 -9.35
C ASP A 140 3.30 -10.90 -9.93
N ILE A 141 3.04 -9.59 -9.95
CA ILE A 141 1.81 -8.99 -10.43
C ILE A 141 2.01 -8.46 -11.84
N THR A 142 1.29 -9.02 -12.80
CA THR A 142 1.33 -8.55 -14.19
C THR A 142 0.39 -7.39 -14.45
N LYS A 143 -0.75 -7.32 -13.74
CA LYS A 143 -1.78 -6.34 -14.04
C LYS A 143 -2.64 -6.01 -12.82
N VAL A 144 -2.92 -4.72 -12.65
CA VAL A 144 -3.94 -4.20 -11.72
C VAL A 144 -5.04 -3.55 -12.55
N THR A 145 -6.27 -4.02 -12.34
CA THR A 145 -7.46 -3.50 -13.04
C THR A 145 -8.55 -3.11 -12.05
N THR A 146 -9.64 -2.54 -12.55
CA THR A 146 -10.85 -2.31 -11.74
C THR A 146 -11.41 -3.62 -11.20
N ASP A 147 -11.33 -4.71 -11.96
CA ASP A 147 -11.94 -5.99 -11.63
C ASP A 147 -11.08 -6.84 -10.69
N GLY A 148 -9.77 -6.62 -10.69
CA GLY A 148 -8.86 -7.38 -9.84
C GLY A 148 -7.38 -7.21 -10.17
N ILE A 149 -6.60 -8.07 -9.56
CA ILE A 149 -5.15 -8.18 -9.69
C ILE A 149 -4.84 -9.52 -10.35
N VAL A 150 -3.98 -9.52 -11.36
CA VAL A 150 -3.57 -10.74 -12.07
C VAL A 150 -2.09 -11.00 -11.80
N LEU A 151 -1.77 -12.24 -11.40
CA LEU A 151 -0.42 -12.71 -11.17
C LEU A 151 0.19 -13.30 -12.46
N ASP A 152 1.50 -13.42 -12.50
CA ASP A 152 2.23 -14.17 -13.54
C ASP A 152 2.38 -15.66 -13.21
N MET A 153 1.94 -16.08 -12.03
CA MET A 153 2.01 -17.46 -11.52
C MET A 153 0.71 -18.22 -11.76
N GLU A 154 0.82 -19.52 -12.09
CA GLU A 154 -0.32 -20.43 -12.12
C GLU A 154 -0.75 -20.82 -10.70
N MET A 155 -2.01 -21.27 -10.54
CA MET A 155 -2.54 -21.63 -9.23
C MET A 155 -1.75 -22.75 -8.56
N ALA A 156 -1.25 -23.72 -9.34
CA ALA A 156 -0.42 -24.81 -8.84
C ALA A 156 0.89 -24.33 -8.21
N GLU A 157 1.54 -23.33 -8.81
CA GLU A 157 2.79 -22.75 -8.30
C GLU A 157 2.56 -22.01 -6.98
N ILE A 158 1.41 -21.32 -6.85
CA ILE A 158 1.02 -20.62 -5.62
C ILE A 158 0.80 -21.62 -4.47
N GLU A 159 0.14 -22.74 -4.75
CA GLU A 159 -0.11 -23.80 -3.76
C GLU A 159 1.19 -24.48 -3.30
N GLU A 160 2.13 -24.76 -4.21
CA GLU A 160 3.45 -25.30 -3.86
C GLU A 160 4.28 -24.37 -2.98
N THR A 161 4.22 -23.05 -3.23
CA THR A 161 4.93 -22.05 -2.42
C THR A 161 4.37 -21.97 -1.00
N GLU A 162 3.06 -22.16 -0.84
CA GLU A 162 2.41 -22.21 0.48
C GLU A 162 2.81 -23.46 1.28
N GLU A 163 2.90 -24.62 0.66
CA GLU A 163 3.29 -25.86 1.34
C GLU A 163 4.74 -25.80 1.87
N GLN A 164 5.65 -25.15 1.14
CA GLN A 164 7.02 -24.95 1.59
C GLN A 164 7.14 -24.01 2.80
N ALA A 165 6.29 -22.97 2.84
CA ALA A 165 6.30 -22.02 3.97
C ALA A 165 5.76 -22.62 5.28
N ASP A 166 4.92 -23.65 5.21
CA ASP A 166 4.39 -24.37 6.38
C ASP A 166 5.40 -25.41 6.93
N VAL A 167 6.42 -25.79 6.17
CA VAL A 167 7.44 -26.79 6.58
C VAL A 167 8.63 -26.14 7.30
N ASP A 168 8.89 -24.85 7.06
CA ASP A 168 10.00 -24.09 7.68
C ASP A 168 9.64 -23.42 9.02
N LEU A 169 8.52 -23.77 9.63
CA LEU A 169 8.07 -23.38 10.96
C LEU A 169 8.15 -24.59 11.92
#